data_c7c15a502d9fe58fde0b4c4394e3f17f
#
_entry.id   c7c15a502d9fe58fde0b4c4394e3f17f
#
_cell.length_a   1.000
_cell.length_b   1.000
_cell.length_c   1.000
_cell.angle_alpha   90.00
_cell.angle_beta   90.00
_cell.angle_gamma   90.00
#
_symmetry.space_group_name_H-M   'P 1'
#
loop_
_entity.id
_entity.type
_entity.pdbx_description
1 polymer ?
#
loop_
_entity_poly.entity_id
_entity_poly.type
_entity_poly.pdbx_seq_one_letter_code
_entity_poly.pdbx_strand_id
1 'polypeptide(L)'
;GLIDRRTFMSRLAGLTAAGFSMAVLTTALLPDYAEAEQVSFNDPDITARYVTFASPKGHGECGGYLVLPATPDAPAPAVLVVHENRGLNPYIEDVARRLAKEGFVAFAPDALYPLGGYPGNDDEGRAMQRSMDRAKLEEDFIAAARFVKTHEKSTGKLGAVGFCFGGYIVNMLAAVMPGELDAGVPFYGTPAAEALRPKVRGPLMLHFGGLDKRVNDTWPASEPVLQATAAEHVAYAYEGVNHGFHHDSTGRYAPDEAELAWSRTVGFFKEHLAG
;
A
#
# COMPACT_ATOMS: atom_id res chain seq x y z
N GLY A 1 -9.28 -15.56 -9.46
CA GLY A 1 -10.43 -14.86 -10.03
C GLY A 1 -11.38 -14.45 -8.94
N LEU A 2 -11.76 -13.18 -8.93
CA LEU A 2 -12.81 -12.66 -8.03
C LEU A 2 -14.11 -13.39 -8.40
N ILE A 3 -14.67 -14.13 -7.45
CA ILE A 3 -16.02 -14.68 -7.60
C ILE A 3 -17.02 -13.56 -7.27
N ASP A 4 -18.06 -13.41 -8.10
CA ASP A 4 -19.12 -12.45 -7.81
C ASP A 4 -19.92 -12.89 -6.56
N ARG A 5 -20.66 -11.95 -5.96
CA ARG A 5 -21.43 -12.16 -4.73
C ARG A 5 -22.39 -13.36 -4.84
N ARG A 6 -22.97 -13.60 -6.00
CA ARG A 6 -23.94 -14.70 -6.23
C ARG A 6 -23.23 -16.04 -6.20
N THR A 7 -22.09 -16.16 -6.87
CA THR A 7 -21.23 -17.36 -6.86
C THR A 7 -20.66 -17.60 -5.47
N PHE A 8 -20.26 -16.55 -4.73
CA PHE A 8 -19.85 -16.64 -3.34
C PHE A 8 -20.96 -17.18 -2.45
N MET A 9 -22.16 -16.62 -2.49
CA MET A 9 -23.31 -17.06 -1.70
C MET A 9 -23.73 -18.49 -2.05
N SER A 10 -23.66 -18.89 -3.32
CA SER A 10 -23.94 -20.25 -3.75
C SER A 10 -22.95 -21.26 -3.20
N ARG A 11 -21.65 -20.94 -3.18
CA ARG A 11 -20.61 -21.79 -2.57
C ARG A 11 -20.74 -21.86 -1.05
N LEU A 12 -21.06 -20.75 -0.41
CA LEU A 12 -21.32 -20.69 1.03
C LEU A 12 -22.53 -21.58 1.43
N ALA A 13 -23.61 -21.51 0.66
CA ALA A 13 -24.78 -22.39 0.85
C ALA A 13 -24.44 -23.87 0.65
N GLY A 14 -23.56 -24.21 -0.28
CA GLY A 14 -23.04 -25.55 -0.48
C GLY A 14 -22.25 -26.06 0.72
N LEU A 15 -21.41 -25.20 1.34
CA LEU A 15 -20.63 -25.56 2.52
C LEU A 15 -21.49 -25.69 3.78
N THR A 16 -22.54 -24.88 3.94
CA THR A 16 -23.49 -25.03 5.04
C THR A 16 -24.30 -26.35 4.91
N ALA A 17 -24.65 -26.73 3.69
CA ALA A 17 -25.27 -28.04 3.43
C ALA A 17 -24.32 -29.21 3.75
N ALA A 18 -23.00 -29.00 3.75
CA ALA A 18 -21.98 -29.95 4.16
C ALA A 18 -21.70 -29.95 5.68
N GLY A 19 -22.50 -29.23 6.49
CA GLY A 19 -22.46 -29.25 7.95
C GLY A 19 -21.61 -28.15 8.63
N PHE A 20 -21.05 -27.19 7.88
CA PHE A 20 -20.36 -26.04 8.46
C PHE A 20 -21.36 -24.96 8.88
N SER A 21 -21.19 -24.37 10.07
CA SER A 21 -22.04 -23.24 10.47
C SER A 21 -21.72 -22.00 9.64
N MET A 22 -22.75 -21.18 9.35
CA MET A 22 -22.57 -19.93 8.62
C MET A 22 -21.58 -18.97 9.33
N ALA A 23 -21.60 -18.95 10.66
CA ALA A 23 -20.67 -18.15 11.45
C ALA A 23 -19.21 -18.57 11.23
N VAL A 24 -18.89 -19.86 11.26
CA VAL A 24 -17.54 -20.38 11.00
C VAL A 24 -17.07 -20.05 9.59
N LEU A 25 -17.96 -20.20 8.60
CA LEU A 25 -17.63 -19.90 7.21
C LEU A 25 -17.41 -18.39 6.97
N THR A 26 -18.18 -17.56 7.65
CA THR A 26 -18.05 -16.10 7.54
C THR A 26 -16.74 -15.64 8.17
N THR A 27 -16.40 -16.11 9.37
CA THR A 27 -15.15 -15.79 10.05
C THR A 27 -13.92 -16.23 9.25
N ALA A 28 -13.95 -17.41 8.64
CA ALA A 28 -12.84 -17.92 7.83
C ALA A 28 -12.62 -17.18 6.48
N LEU A 29 -13.57 -16.35 6.05
CA LEU A 29 -13.54 -15.66 4.75
C LEU A 29 -13.41 -14.14 4.83
N LEU A 30 -13.64 -13.57 6.01
CA LEU A 30 -13.42 -12.14 6.27
C LEU A 30 -11.99 -11.91 6.78
N PRO A 31 -11.39 -10.72 6.49
CA PRO A 31 -10.11 -10.34 7.10
C PRO A 31 -10.21 -10.33 8.62
N ASP A 32 -9.24 -10.94 9.28
CA ASP A 32 -9.11 -10.88 10.74
C ASP A 32 -8.03 -9.85 11.11
N TYR A 33 -8.44 -8.60 11.16
CA TYR A 33 -7.53 -7.49 11.44
C TYR A 33 -7.03 -7.48 12.90
N ALA A 34 -7.81 -8.01 13.84
CA ALA A 34 -7.45 -7.97 15.25
C ALA A 34 -6.34 -8.98 15.59
N GLU A 35 -6.39 -10.19 14.99
CA GLU A 35 -5.36 -11.20 15.18
C GLU A 35 -4.10 -10.91 14.34
N ALA A 36 -4.24 -10.18 13.22
CA ALA A 36 -3.14 -9.85 12.32
C ALA A 36 -2.34 -8.61 12.77
N GLU A 37 -2.83 -7.81 13.73
CA GLU A 37 -2.13 -6.60 14.20
C GLU A 37 -0.77 -6.96 14.82
N GLN A 38 0.32 -6.45 14.22
CA GLN A 38 1.69 -6.70 14.69
C GLN A 38 2.20 -5.59 15.61
N VAL A 39 1.75 -4.34 15.41
CA VAL A 39 2.12 -3.19 16.23
C VAL A 39 0.87 -2.49 16.72
N SER A 40 0.66 -2.49 18.04
CA SER A 40 -0.49 -1.84 18.64
C SER A 40 -0.50 -0.32 18.40
N PHE A 41 -1.70 0.25 18.28
CA PHE A 41 -1.89 1.71 18.27
C PHE A 41 -1.25 2.40 19.50
N ASN A 42 -1.23 1.72 20.65
CA ASN A 42 -0.69 2.21 21.90
C ASN A 42 0.76 1.75 22.17
N ASP A 43 1.49 1.29 21.14
CA ASP A 43 2.89 0.89 21.29
C ASP A 43 3.72 2.09 21.78
N PRO A 44 4.52 1.95 22.87
CA PRO A 44 5.25 3.06 23.48
C PRO A 44 6.36 3.65 22.59
N ASP A 45 6.78 2.93 21.57
CA ASP A 45 7.87 3.35 20.67
C ASP A 45 7.37 4.18 19.48
N ILE A 46 6.05 4.45 19.40
CA ILE A 46 5.45 5.25 18.34
C ILE A 46 4.45 6.27 18.86
N THR A 47 4.16 7.28 18.04
CA THR A 47 3.03 8.20 18.23
C THR A 47 2.19 8.20 16.97
N ALA A 48 0.92 7.83 17.10
CA ALA A 48 0.00 7.70 15.97
C ALA A 48 -1.20 8.64 16.11
N ARG A 49 -1.61 9.26 14.98
CA ARG A 49 -2.78 10.14 14.93
C ARG A 49 -3.35 10.26 13.53
N TYR A 50 -4.64 10.57 13.44
CA TYR A 50 -5.23 10.99 12.17
C TYR A 50 -5.01 12.49 11.97
N VAL A 51 -4.69 12.88 10.74
CA VAL A 51 -4.43 14.26 10.35
C VAL A 51 -5.09 14.57 9.01
N THR A 52 -5.34 15.85 8.72
CA THR A 52 -5.81 16.31 7.41
C THR A 52 -4.73 17.03 6.64
N PHE A 53 -4.86 17.08 5.33
CA PHE A 53 -3.98 17.80 4.42
C PHE A 53 -4.76 18.36 3.23
N ALA A 54 -4.21 19.40 2.60
CA ALA A 54 -4.83 20.01 1.43
C ALA A 54 -4.45 19.27 0.14
N SER A 55 -5.45 18.98 -0.71
CA SER A 55 -5.31 18.45 -2.05
C SER A 55 -6.07 19.30 -3.07
N PRO A 56 -5.57 20.49 -3.39
CA PRO A 56 -6.33 21.48 -4.18
C PRO A 56 -6.60 21.05 -5.63
N LYS A 57 -5.84 20.13 -6.18
CA LYS A 57 -6.05 19.53 -7.50
C LYS A 57 -6.88 18.24 -7.44
N GLY A 58 -6.98 17.63 -6.25
CA GLY A 58 -7.76 16.43 -5.99
C GLY A 58 -9.13 16.77 -5.42
N HIS A 59 -9.43 16.20 -4.23
CA HIS A 59 -10.74 16.37 -3.57
C HIS A 59 -10.81 17.53 -2.57
N GLY A 60 -9.78 18.41 -2.50
CA GLY A 60 -9.75 19.59 -1.63
C GLY A 60 -9.11 19.30 -0.29
N GLU A 61 -9.87 18.88 0.71
CA GLU A 61 -9.35 18.39 1.99
C GLU A 61 -9.36 16.87 1.98
N CYS A 62 -8.26 16.27 2.38
CA CYS A 62 -8.05 14.83 2.52
C CYS A 62 -7.52 14.51 3.91
N GLY A 63 -7.57 13.26 4.31
CA GLY A 63 -7.08 12.81 5.61
C GLY A 63 -6.27 11.52 5.51
N GLY A 64 -5.60 11.17 6.60
CA GLY A 64 -4.81 9.95 6.70
C GLY A 64 -4.24 9.73 8.09
N TYR A 65 -3.55 8.63 8.24
CA TYR A 65 -2.95 8.16 9.48
C TYR A 65 -1.45 8.44 9.48
N LEU A 66 -1.01 9.32 10.40
CA LEU A 66 0.39 9.70 10.57
C LEU A 66 0.96 8.98 11.78
N VAL A 67 2.08 8.31 11.60
CA VAL A 67 2.80 7.61 12.65
C VAL A 67 4.25 8.09 12.69
N LEU A 68 4.70 8.45 13.88
CA LEU A 68 6.05 8.93 14.15
C LEU A 68 6.74 7.97 15.12
N PRO A 69 8.06 7.74 15.01
CA PRO A 69 8.83 7.17 16.12
C PRO A 69 8.62 8.00 17.40
N ALA A 70 8.50 7.35 18.55
CA ALA A 70 8.25 8.06 19.84
C ALA A 70 9.43 8.90 20.31
N THR A 71 10.63 8.60 19.90
CA THR A 71 11.87 9.28 20.30
C THR A 71 12.58 9.92 19.10
N PRO A 72 12.02 10.93 18.46
CA PRO A 72 12.74 11.63 17.43
C PRO A 72 13.33 12.91 18.01
N ASP A 73 14.51 12.85 18.59
CA ASP A 73 15.31 14.05 18.82
C ASP A 73 15.82 14.63 17.51
N ALA A 74 15.71 13.89 16.41
CA ALA A 74 16.10 14.30 15.06
C ALA A 74 14.99 13.96 14.04
N PRO A 75 14.90 14.73 12.93
CA PRO A 75 14.07 14.37 11.79
C PRO A 75 14.44 12.99 11.22
N ALA A 76 13.44 12.25 10.72
CA ALA A 76 13.60 10.94 10.10
C ALA A 76 13.10 10.94 8.65
N PRO A 77 13.56 10.04 7.78
CA PRO A 77 13.03 9.92 6.43
C PRO A 77 11.52 9.62 6.44
N ALA A 78 10.79 10.17 5.48
CA ALA A 78 9.36 9.96 5.35
C ALA A 78 9.05 8.78 4.41
N VAL A 79 8.02 8.00 4.74
CA VAL A 79 7.48 6.95 3.87
C VAL A 79 5.97 7.12 3.73
N LEU A 80 5.51 7.26 2.49
CA LEU A 80 4.10 7.20 2.14
C LEU A 80 3.67 5.73 2.05
N VAL A 81 2.59 5.36 2.74
CA VAL A 81 2.02 4.00 2.72
C VAL A 81 0.70 4.03 1.96
N VAL A 82 0.66 3.41 0.78
CA VAL A 82 -0.52 3.48 -0.08
C VAL A 82 -1.32 2.19 -0.01
N HIS A 83 -2.56 2.31 0.42
CA HIS A 83 -3.50 1.21 0.63
C HIS A 83 -3.93 0.52 -0.67
N GLU A 84 -4.54 -0.64 -0.55
CA GLU A 84 -5.20 -1.36 -1.64
C GLU A 84 -6.46 -0.60 -2.15
N ASN A 85 -7.28 -1.22 -2.96
CA ASN A 85 -8.50 -0.62 -3.54
C ASN A 85 -9.70 -0.62 -2.57
N ARG A 86 -9.49 -0.37 -1.28
CA ARG A 86 -10.49 -0.51 -0.20
C ARG A 86 -10.51 0.66 0.79
N GLY A 87 -9.64 1.66 0.61
CA GLY A 87 -9.40 2.71 1.60
C GLY A 87 -8.40 2.29 2.68
N LEU A 88 -8.24 3.14 3.67
CA LEU A 88 -7.32 2.98 4.78
C LEU A 88 -7.89 1.99 5.80
N ASN A 89 -7.67 0.71 5.60
CA ASN A 89 -8.09 -0.36 6.51
C ASN A 89 -7.04 -0.61 7.62
N PRO A 90 -7.39 -1.38 8.68
CA PRO A 90 -6.49 -1.63 9.81
C PRO A 90 -5.14 -2.27 9.44
N TYR A 91 -5.08 -3.08 8.39
CA TYR A 91 -3.83 -3.65 7.89
C TYR A 91 -2.84 -2.55 7.44
N ILE A 92 -3.31 -1.56 6.69
CA ILE A 92 -2.46 -0.46 6.21
C ILE A 92 -2.02 0.46 7.36
N GLU A 93 -2.89 0.67 8.35
CA GLU A 93 -2.52 1.39 9.57
C GLU A 93 -1.41 0.67 10.33
N ASP A 94 -1.50 -0.67 10.43
CA ASP A 94 -0.47 -1.47 11.07
C ASP A 94 0.85 -1.45 10.27
N VAL A 95 0.82 -1.50 8.95
CA VAL A 95 2.02 -1.32 8.11
C VAL A 95 2.69 0.04 8.37
N ALA A 96 1.90 1.12 8.54
CA ALA A 96 2.45 2.44 8.88
C ALA A 96 3.12 2.43 10.28
N ARG A 97 2.52 1.74 11.26
CA ARG A 97 3.13 1.57 12.60
C ARG A 97 4.42 0.75 12.55
N ARG A 98 4.45 -0.34 11.77
CA ARG A 98 5.68 -1.14 11.56
C ARG A 98 6.81 -0.28 10.99
N LEU A 99 6.53 0.57 9.99
CA LEU A 99 7.53 1.49 9.43
C LEU A 99 8.01 2.52 10.43
N ALA A 100 7.14 3.03 11.30
CA ALA A 100 7.55 3.94 12.36
C ALA A 100 8.46 3.26 13.39
N LYS A 101 8.24 1.98 13.71
CA LYS A 101 9.16 1.15 14.53
C LYS A 101 10.53 0.97 13.85
N GLU A 102 10.59 1.00 12.53
CA GLU A 102 11.84 0.96 11.76
C GLU A 102 12.55 2.33 11.66
N GLY A 103 11.95 3.37 12.26
CA GLY A 103 12.54 4.71 12.36
C GLY A 103 12.10 5.68 11.28
N PHE A 104 11.02 5.41 10.53
CA PHE A 104 10.51 6.30 9.50
C PHE A 104 9.33 7.17 10.00
N VAL A 105 9.18 8.36 9.45
CA VAL A 105 7.91 9.10 9.53
C VAL A 105 6.96 8.46 8.52
N ALA A 106 5.97 7.68 8.96
CA ALA A 106 5.05 6.98 8.10
C ALA A 106 3.73 7.72 7.96
N PHE A 107 3.22 7.85 6.73
CA PHE A 107 1.92 8.46 6.48
C PHE A 107 1.09 7.59 5.53
N ALA A 108 -0.08 7.16 5.97
CA ALA A 108 -1.04 6.40 5.19
C ALA A 108 -2.28 7.26 4.90
N PRO A 109 -2.39 7.91 3.71
CA PRO A 109 -3.56 8.68 3.34
C PRO A 109 -4.76 7.75 3.10
N ASP A 110 -5.97 8.22 3.45
CA ASP A 110 -7.22 7.52 3.14
C ASP A 110 -7.87 8.12 1.89
N ALA A 111 -7.82 7.39 0.79
CA ALA A 111 -8.50 7.79 -0.44
C ALA A 111 -10.00 8.00 -0.25
N LEU A 112 -10.61 7.34 0.74
CA LEU A 112 -12.04 7.45 1.02
C LEU A 112 -12.40 8.62 1.94
N TYR A 113 -11.42 9.37 2.45
CA TYR A 113 -11.67 10.50 3.35
C TYR A 113 -12.77 11.47 2.83
N PRO A 114 -12.80 11.86 1.54
CA PRO A 114 -13.85 12.74 1.01
C PRO A 114 -15.26 12.14 1.05
N LEU A 115 -15.37 10.83 1.22
CA LEU A 115 -16.63 10.09 1.34
C LEU A 115 -16.95 9.66 2.79
N GLY A 116 -16.19 10.14 3.77
CA GLY A 116 -16.34 9.80 5.19
C GLY A 116 -15.34 8.78 5.73
N GLY A 117 -14.37 8.37 4.92
CA GLY A 117 -13.29 7.44 5.30
C GLY A 117 -13.63 5.97 5.09
N TYR A 118 -12.74 5.10 5.56
CA TYR A 118 -12.92 3.65 5.48
C TYR A 118 -14.18 3.20 6.24
N PRO A 119 -15.14 2.50 5.60
CA PRO A 119 -16.45 2.19 6.19
C PRO A 119 -16.44 1.03 7.20
N GLY A 120 -15.27 0.47 7.55
CA GLY A 120 -15.16 -0.71 8.41
C GLY A 120 -15.44 -2.03 7.70
N ASN A 121 -15.60 -2.01 6.37
CA ASN A 121 -15.87 -3.19 5.53
C ASN A 121 -15.17 -3.04 4.17
N ASP A 122 -14.35 -4.04 3.82
CA ASP A 122 -13.53 -4.01 2.61
C ASP A 122 -14.34 -4.02 1.29
N ASP A 123 -15.48 -4.70 1.25
CA ASP A 123 -16.29 -4.74 0.01
C ASP A 123 -17.01 -3.41 -0.22
N GLU A 124 -17.46 -2.78 0.85
CA GLU A 124 -18.03 -1.43 0.81
C GLU A 124 -16.95 -0.41 0.44
N GLY A 125 -15.78 -0.44 1.09
CA GLY A 125 -14.66 0.42 0.77
C GLY A 125 -14.24 0.30 -0.70
N ARG A 126 -14.23 -0.92 -1.24
CA ARG A 126 -13.95 -1.18 -2.66
C ARG A 126 -15.02 -0.56 -3.58
N ALA A 127 -16.29 -0.62 -3.20
CA ALA A 127 -17.37 -0.02 -3.97
C ALA A 127 -17.28 1.50 -3.95
N MET A 128 -17.00 2.10 -2.78
CA MET A 128 -16.78 3.53 -2.61
C MET A 128 -15.60 4.03 -3.47
N GLN A 129 -14.44 3.40 -3.36
CA GLN A 129 -13.24 3.81 -4.11
C GLN A 129 -13.44 3.69 -5.63
N ARG A 130 -14.20 2.70 -6.10
CA ARG A 130 -14.54 2.55 -7.52
C ARG A 130 -15.41 3.69 -8.05
N SER A 131 -16.21 4.34 -7.21
CA SER A 131 -17.06 5.46 -7.57
C SER A 131 -16.33 6.81 -7.66
N MET A 132 -15.10 6.88 -7.15
CA MET A 132 -14.34 8.13 -7.11
C MET A 132 -13.73 8.48 -8.46
N ASP A 133 -13.50 9.78 -8.66
CA ASP A 133 -12.75 10.29 -9.81
C ASP A 133 -11.27 9.86 -9.69
N ARG A 134 -10.83 9.07 -10.66
CA ARG A 134 -9.49 8.50 -10.67
C ARG A 134 -8.40 9.56 -10.76
N ALA A 135 -8.57 10.59 -11.55
CA ALA A 135 -7.58 11.65 -11.72
C ALA A 135 -7.42 12.47 -10.43
N LYS A 136 -8.52 12.76 -9.75
CA LYS A 136 -8.48 13.42 -8.44
C LYS A 136 -7.84 12.55 -7.37
N LEU A 137 -8.13 11.24 -7.37
CA LEU A 137 -7.47 10.29 -6.48
C LEU A 137 -5.94 10.29 -6.65
N GLU A 138 -5.45 10.30 -7.88
CA GLU A 138 -4.01 10.36 -8.17
C GLU A 138 -3.40 11.67 -7.66
N GLU A 139 -4.07 12.81 -7.83
CA GLU A 139 -3.63 14.10 -7.27
C GLU A 139 -3.66 14.11 -5.73
N ASP A 140 -4.60 13.41 -5.06
CA ASP A 140 -4.62 13.28 -3.62
C ASP A 140 -3.37 12.54 -3.09
N PHE A 141 -2.94 11.48 -3.77
CA PHE A 141 -1.71 10.78 -3.40
C PHE A 141 -0.44 11.59 -3.68
N ILE A 142 -0.40 12.40 -4.72
CA ILE A 142 0.69 13.35 -4.98
C ILE A 142 0.74 14.40 -3.85
N ALA A 143 -0.41 14.94 -3.45
CA ALA A 143 -0.49 15.89 -2.35
C ALA A 143 -0.08 15.27 -1.01
N ALA A 144 -0.52 14.03 -0.73
CA ALA A 144 -0.12 13.27 0.45
C ALA A 144 1.38 13.02 0.53
N ALA A 145 2.00 12.66 -0.60
CA ALA A 145 3.44 12.47 -0.71
C ALA A 145 4.21 13.73 -0.35
N ARG A 146 3.78 14.89 -0.89
CA ARG A 146 4.38 16.19 -0.56
C ARG A 146 4.13 16.61 0.88
N PHE A 147 2.94 16.32 1.41
CA PHE A 147 2.59 16.60 2.80
C PHE A 147 3.56 15.90 3.77
N VAL A 148 3.78 14.60 3.61
CA VAL A 148 4.68 13.88 4.51
C VAL A 148 6.15 14.20 4.26
N LYS A 149 6.55 14.45 3.00
CA LYS A 149 7.91 14.88 2.65
C LYS A 149 8.31 16.17 3.36
N THR A 150 7.37 17.12 3.46
CA THR A 150 7.60 18.45 4.06
C THR A 150 7.18 18.55 5.53
N HIS A 151 6.81 17.44 6.14
CA HIS A 151 6.44 17.39 7.56
C HIS A 151 7.63 17.81 8.44
N GLU A 152 7.39 18.55 9.52
CA GLU A 152 8.45 19.11 10.41
C GLU A 152 9.41 18.06 11.01
N LYS A 153 8.96 16.81 11.10
CA LYS A 153 9.76 15.65 11.55
C LYS A 153 10.41 14.88 10.39
N SER A 154 10.22 15.31 9.15
CA SER A 154 10.85 14.69 7.98
C SER A 154 12.21 15.31 7.68
N THR A 155 13.18 14.48 7.27
CA THR A 155 14.45 14.95 6.69
C THR A 155 14.28 15.55 5.29
N GLY A 156 13.10 15.43 4.68
CA GLY A 156 12.85 15.77 3.29
C GLY A 156 13.17 14.63 2.31
N LYS A 157 13.68 13.50 2.78
CA LYS A 157 13.78 12.26 2.01
C LYS A 157 12.44 11.54 2.02
N LEU A 158 12.00 11.05 0.85
CA LEU A 158 10.69 10.44 0.66
C LEU A 158 10.78 9.06 0.00
N GLY A 159 10.33 8.04 0.72
CA GLY A 159 9.98 6.74 0.18
C GLY A 159 8.48 6.60 -0.04
N ALA A 160 8.07 5.63 -0.86
CA ALA A 160 6.68 5.21 -0.97
C ALA A 160 6.58 3.70 -1.09
N VAL A 161 5.71 3.08 -0.28
CA VAL A 161 5.33 1.67 -0.40
C VAL A 161 3.84 1.59 -0.68
N GLY A 162 3.43 0.66 -1.52
CA GLY A 162 2.01 0.52 -1.84
C GLY A 162 1.63 -0.89 -2.28
N PHE A 163 0.40 -1.27 -1.97
CA PHE A 163 -0.12 -2.62 -2.12
C PHE A 163 -1.25 -2.66 -3.14
N CYS A 164 -1.20 -3.56 -4.11
CA CYS A 164 -2.23 -3.70 -5.15
C CYS A 164 -2.44 -2.40 -5.96
N PHE A 165 -3.55 -1.73 -5.74
CA PHE A 165 -3.82 -0.37 -6.25
C PHE A 165 -2.73 0.61 -5.80
N GLY A 166 -2.30 0.52 -4.54
CA GLY A 166 -1.21 1.33 -4.01
C GLY A 166 0.11 1.07 -4.72
N GLY A 167 0.38 -0.15 -5.15
CA GLY A 167 1.54 -0.45 -5.98
C GLY A 167 1.52 0.26 -7.34
N TYR A 168 0.32 0.37 -7.98
CA TYR A 168 0.15 1.24 -9.15
C TYR A 168 0.45 2.70 -8.82
N ILE A 169 -0.06 3.21 -7.69
CA ILE A 169 0.18 4.60 -7.26
C ILE A 169 1.68 4.86 -7.06
N VAL A 170 2.41 3.96 -6.42
CA VAL A 170 3.87 4.10 -6.27
C VAL A 170 4.58 4.16 -7.62
N ASN A 171 4.22 3.29 -8.56
CA ASN A 171 4.75 3.33 -9.92
C ASN A 171 4.41 4.66 -10.64
N MET A 172 3.22 5.20 -10.42
CA MET A 172 2.81 6.50 -10.96
C MET A 172 3.61 7.64 -10.32
N LEU A 173 3.74 7.66 -8.98
CA LEU A 173 4.51 8.69 -8.26
C LEU A 173 5.97 8.73 -8.72
N ALA A 174 6.60 7.58 -8.96
CA ALA A 174 7.97 7.51 -9.50
C ALA A 174 8.13 8.19 -10.86
N ALA A 175 7.04 8.27 -11.63
CA ALA A 175 7.04 8.92 -12.95
C ALA A 175 6.68 10.40 -12.90
N VAL A 176 5.78 10.81 -11.96
CA VAL A 176 5.25 12.20 -11.93
C VAL A 176 5.93 13.07 -10.88
N MET A 177 6.74 12.50 -9.99
CA MET A 177 7.50 13.20 -8.94
C MET A 177 9.03 12.99 -9.11
N PRO A 178 9.60 13.25 -10.29
CA PRO A 178 11.03 13.04 -10.52
C PRO A 178 11.85 13.95 -9.61
N GLY A 179 12.77 13.36 -8.82
CA GLY A 179 13.59 14.09 -7.83
C GLY A 179 12.87 14.48 -6.54
N GLU A 180 11.55 14.23 -6.44
CA GLU A 180 10.80 14.37 -5.19
C GLU A 180 10.63 13.02 -4.46
N LEU A 181 10.39 11.94 -5.20
CA LEU A 181 10.38 10.58 -4.67
C LEU A 181 11.80 10.00 -4.75
N ASP A 182 12.37 9.64 -3.59
CA ASP A 182 13.73 9.11 -3.48
C ASP A 182 13.78 7.58 -3.58
N ALA A 183 12.71 6.85 -3.23
CA ALA A 183 12.60 5.40 -3.36
C ALA A 183 11.15 4.93 -3.46
N GLY A 184 10.86 3.93 -4.32
CA GLY A 184 9.52 3.37 -4.47
C GLY A 184 9.48 1.85 -4.34
N VAL A 185 8.51 1.31 -3.59
CA VAL A 185 8.34 -0.13 -3.39
C VAL A 185 6.89 -0.55 -3.70
N PRO A 186 6.58 -0.87 -4.96
CA PRO A 186 5.27 -1.40 -5.33
C PRO A 186 5.17 -2.91 -5.05
N PHE A 187 4.19 -3.32 -4.24
CA PHE A 187 3.78 -4.71 -4.04
C PHE A 187 2.62 -5.07 -4.97
N TYR A 188 2.80 -6.09 -5.79
CA TYR A 188 1.79 -6.64 -6.73
C TYR A 188 0.95 -5.55 -7.42
N GLY A 189 1.60 -4.46 -7.79
CA GLY A 189 1.00 -3.33 -8.49
C GLY A 189 1.21 -3.40 -9.99
N THR A 190 0.22 -2.94 -10.76
CA THR A 190 0.41 -2.72 -12.20
C THR A 190 1.36 -1.54 -12.44
N PRO A 191 2.08 -1.51 -13.56
CA PRO A 191 2.95 -0.39 -13.88
C PRO A 191 2.16 0.91 -14.08
N ALA A 192 2.85 2.04 -14.04
CA ALA A 192 2.28 3.33 -14.43
C ALA A 192 1.70 3.29 -15.84
N ALA A 193 0.81 4.23 -16.17
CA ALA A 193 0.27 4.38 -17.52
C ALA A 193 1.41 4.44 -18.56
N GLU A 194 1.20 3.88 -19.73
CA GLU A 194 2.25 3.69 -20.76
C GLU A 194 3.02 4.98 -21.06
N ALA A 195 2.31 6.10 -21.20
CA ALA A 195 2.91 7.41 -21.46
C ALA A 195 3.76 7.96 -20.30
N LEU A 196 3.62 7.42 -19.09
CA LEU A 196 4.36 7.83 -17.90
C LEU A 196 5.61 6.97 -17.67
N ARG A 197 5.63 5.69 -18.07
CA ARG A 197 6.75 4.77 -17.81
C ARG A 197 8.12 5.34 -18.20
N PRO A 198 8.29 6.01 -19.36
CA PRO A 198 9.59 6.59 -19.72
C PRO A 198 10.05 7.76 -18.83
N LYS A 199 9.16 8.26 -17.97
CA LYS A 199 9.45 9.38 -17.05
C LYS A 199 9.91 8.92 -15.66
N VAL A 200 9.85 7.63 -15.38
CA VAL A 200 10.29 7.08 -14.07
C VAL A 200 11.74 7.51 -13.82
N ARG A 201 11.96 8.04 -12.61
CA ARG A 201 13.28 8.41 -12.09
C ARG A 201 13.35 7.95 -10.63
N GLY A 202 14.51 7.68 -10.17
CA GLY A 202 14.71 7.16 -8.82
C GLY A 202 14.54 5.64 -8.71
N PRO A 203 15.06 5.07 -7.63
CA PRO A 203 15.12 3.64 -7.40
C PRO A 203 13.74 3.00 -7.19
N LEU A 204 13.53 1.81 -7.75
CA LEU A 204 12.32 0.99 -7.56
C LEU A 204 12.68 -0.43 -7.15
N MET A 205 12.03 -0.94 -6.10
CA MET A 205 12.04 -2.35 -5.74
C MET A 205 10.64 -2.94 -5.92
N LEU A 206 10.46 -3.83 -6.89
CA LEU A 206 9.13 -4.37 -7.23
C LEU A 206 8.96 -5.79 -6.65
N HIS A 207 7.82 -6.03 -5.98
CA HIS A 207 7.46 -7.32 -5.43
C HIS A 207 6.25 -7.93 -6.15
N PHE A 208 6.44 -9.12 -6.75
CA PHE A 208 5.42 -9.84 -7.49
C PHE A 208 5.07 -11.17 -6.84
N GLY A 209 3.78 -11.51 -6.72
CA GLY A 209 3.38 -12.88 -6.43
C GLY A 209 3.55 -13.75 -7.69
N GLY A 210 4.28 -14.86 -7.61
CA GLY A 210 4.59 -15.70 -8.77
C GLY A 210 3.35 -16.24 -9.50
N LEU A 211 2.23 -16.41 -8.78
CA LEU A 211 0.96 -16.88 -9.34
C LEU A 211 0.02 -15.72 -9.78
N ASP A 212 0.39 -14.46 -9.57
CA ASP A 212 -0.42 -13.29 -9.99
C ASP A 212 -0.26 -13.00 -11.48
N LYS A 213 -0.82 -13.87 -12.31
CA LYS A 213 -0.73 -13.74 -13.77
C LYS A 213 -1.18 -12.36 -14.26
N ARG A 214 -2.23 -11.78 -13.66
CA ARG A 214 -2.78 -10.48 -14.09
C ARG A 214 -1.77 -9.34 -13.99
N VAL A 215 -0.97 -9.30 -12.94
CA VAL A 215 0.07 -8.27 -12.77
C VAL A 215 1.34 -8.68 -13.53
N ASN A 216 1.75 -9.95 -13.42
CA ASN A 216 3.00 -10.43 -14.03
C ASN A 216 3.00 -10.32 -15.54
N ASP A 217 1.87 -10.51 -16.21
CA ASP A 217 1.74 -10.35 -17.68
C ASP A 217 2.03 -8.90 -18.16
N THR A 218 2.04 -7.91 -17.24
CA THR A 218 2.37 -6.51 -17.57
C THR A 218 3.89 -6.23 -17.54
N TRP A 219 4.67 -7.09 -16.87
CA TRP A 219 6.09 -6.87 -16.61
C TRP A 219 6.95 -6.92 -17.89
N PRO A 220 6.80 -7.89 -18.80
CA PRO A 220 7.63 -7.99 -20.02
C PRO A 220 7.57 -6.75 -20.93
N ALA A 221 6.44 -6.01 -20.89
CA ALA A 221 6.30 -4.75 -21.64
C ALA A 221 6.83 -3.53 -20.86
N SER A 222 7.02 -3.66 -19.56
CA SER A 222 7.37 -2.54 -18.66
C SER A 222 8.86 -2.50 -18.34
N GLU A 223 9.48 -3.65 -18.11
CA GLU A 223 10.90 -3.76 -17.75
C GLU A 223 11.84 -3.12 -18.77
N PRO A 224 11.72 -3.36 -20.09
CA PRO A 224 12.60 -2.71 -21.06
C PRO A 224 12.49 -1.17 -21.05
N VAL A 225 11.30 -0.65 -20.74
CA VAL A 225 11.11 0.80 -20.64
C VAL A 225 11.80 1.35 -19.39
N LEU A 226 11.71 0.66 -18.24
CA LEU A 226 12.43 1.05 -17.03
C LEU A 226 13.96 0.98 -17.23
N GLN A 227 14.47 -0.07 -17.86
CA GLN A 227 15.89 -0.21 -18.22
C GLN A 227 16.38 0.98 -19.04
N ALA A 228 15.56 1.47 -19.99
CA ALA A 228 15.91 2.62 -20.84
C ALA A 228 15.90 3.95 -20.09
N THR A 229 15.26 4.05 -18.91
CA THR A 229 15.23 5.31 -18.13
C THR A 229 16.48 5.56 -17.30
N ALA A 230 17.38 4.60 -17.20
CA ALA A 230 18.51 4.57 -16.26
C ALA A 230 18.09 4.69 -14.77
N ALA A 231 16.80 4.49 -14.44
CA ALA A 231 16.36 4.35 -13.06
C ALA A 231 16.82 2.99 -12.52
N GLU A 232 17.47 3.00 -11.38
CA GLU A 232 17.80 1.76 -10.67
C GLU A 232 16.52 0.99 -10.36
N HIS A 233 16.47 -0.29 -10.69
CA HIS A 233 15.33 -1.11 -10.30
C HIS A 233 15.72 -2.57 -10.09
N VAL A 234 15.04 -3.19 -9.14
CA VAL A 234 15.12 -4.63 -8.87
C VAL A 234 13.71 -5.20 -8.75
N ALA A 235 13.49 -6.37 -9.32
CA ALA A 235 12.20 -7.05 -9.28
C ALA A 235 12.35 -8.43 -8.64
N TYR A 236 11.49 -8.74 -7.68
CA TYR A 236 11.41 -10.03 -7.03
C TYR A 236 10.06 -10.69 -7.31
N ALA A 237 10.08 -11.90 -7.85
CA ALA A 237 8.92 -12.76 -7.97
C ALA A 237 8.99 -13.86 -6.91
N TYR A 238 7.96 -13.94 -6.05
CA TYR A 238 7.87 -14.93 -4.98
C TYR A 238 7.10 -16.14 -5.49
N GLU A 239 7.79 -17.28 -5.57
CA GLU A 239 7.24 -18.49 -6.15
C GLU A 239 6.12 -19.08 -5.28
N GLY A 240 5.08 -19.65 -5.90
CA GLY A 240 3.99 -20.32 -5.18
C GLY A 240 2.97 -19.41 -4.51
N VAL A 241 3.18 -18.09 -4.46
CA VAL A 241 2.26 -17.15 -3.82
C VAL A 241 1.51 -16.28 -4.81
N ASN A 242 0.36 -15.77 -4.38
CA ASN A 242 -0.57 -15.03 -5.24
C ASN A 242 -0.60 -13.53 -4.90
N HIS A 243 -1.45 -12.80 -5.64
CA HIS A 243 -1.78 -11.41 -5.37
C HIS A 243 -2.22 -11.21 -3.91
N GLY A 244 -1.62 -10.25 -3.20
CA GLY A 244 -1.95 -9.95 -1.80
C GLY A 244 -1.25 -10.84 -0.78
N PHE A 245 -0.15 -11.50 -1.14
CA PHE A 245 0.58 -12.42 -0.25
C PHE A 245 1.14 -11.76 1.03
N HIS A 246 1.32 -10.45 1.03
CA HIS A 246 1.79 -9.71 2.20
C HIS A 246 0.65 -9.34 3.17
N HIS A 247 -0.62 -9.44 2.76
CA HIS A 247 -1.76 -9.01 3.55
C HIS A 247 -2.14 -10.07 4.61
N ASP A 248 -1.61 -9.91 5.81
CA ASP A 248 -1.63 -10.88 6.90
C ASP A 248 -3.02 -11.18 7.50
N SER A 249 -4.00 -10.30 7.30
CA SER A 249 -5.38 -10.54 7.73
C SER A 249 -6.24 -11.34 6.72
N THR A 250 -5.65 -11.84 5.64
CA THR A 250 -6.39 -12.58 4.61
C THR A 250 -5.83 -13.98 4.39
N GLY A 251 -6.68 -14.91 3.91
CA GLY A 251 -6.26 -16.29 3.58
C GLY A 251 -5.26 -16.39 2.41
N ARG A 252 -4.76 -15.28 1.88
CA ARG A 252 -3.70 -15.23 0.86
C ARG A 252 -2.32 -14.93 1.44
N TYR A 253 -2.28 -14.68 2.73
CA TYR A 253 -1.04 -14.42 3.44
C TYR A 253 -0.05 -15.58 3.31
N ALA A 254 1.17 -15.25 2.96
CA ALA A 254 2.29 -16.17 2.88
C ALA A 254 3.41 -15.62 3.79
N PRO A 255 3.50 -16.10 5.04
CA PRO A 255 4.35 -15.47 6.07
C PRO A 255 5.81 -15.39 5.68
N ASP A 256 6.40 -16.45 5.15
CA ASP A 256 7.82 -16.51 4.83
C ASP A 256 8.19 -15.51 3.70
N GLU A 257 7.38 -15.46 2.65
CA GLU A 257 7.57 -14.54 1.53
C GLU A 257 7.23 -13.10 1.90
N ALA A 258 6.24 -12.90 2.77
CA ALA A 258 5.89 -11.58 3.28
C ALA A 258 7.00 -11.00 4.16
N GLU A 259 7.58 -11.79 5.07
CA GLU A 259 8.70 -11.40 5.91
C GLU A 259 9.95 -11.08 5.07
N LEU A 260 10.26 -11.93 4.09
CA LEU A 260 11.37 -11.69 3.17
C LEU A 260 11.17 -10.40 2.36
N ALA A 261 9.96 -10.18 1.83
CA ALA A 261 9.64 -8.96 1.09
C ALA A 261 9.70 -7.71 1.98
N TRP A 262 9.24 -7.81 3.24
CA TRP A 262 9.32 -6.74 4.22
C TRP A 262 10.77 -6.38 4.56
N SER A 263 11.59 -7.38 4.89
CA SER A 263 13.02 -7.17 5.17
C SER A 263 13.75 -6.48 4.02
N ARG A 264 13.49 -6.89 2.78
CA ARG A 264 14.03 -6.23 1.57
C ARG A 264 13.55 -4.79 1.45
N THR A 265 12.26 -4.54 1.68
CA THR A 265 11.66 -3.19 1.64
C THR A 265 12.30 -2.24 2.65
N VAL A 266 12.42 -2.67 3.90
CA VAL A 266 13.06 -1.87 4.96
C VAL A 266 14.52 -1.61 4.66
N GLY A 267 15.26 -2.63 4.22
CA GLY A 267 16.67 -2.49 3.80
C GLY A 267 16.83 -1.48 2.66
N PHE A 268 15.98 -1.56 1.65
CA PHE A 268 15.98 -0.65 0.51
C PHE A 268 15.68 0.81 0.91
N PHE A 269 14.70 1.03 1.79
CA PHE A 269 14.45 2.37 2.30
C PHE A 269 15.62 2.89 3.16
N LYS A 270 16.21 2.07 4.02
CA LYS A 270 17.39 2.47 4.80
C LYS A 270 18.58 2.84 3.92
N GLU A 271 18.77 2.18 2.79
CA GLU A 271 19.83 2.47 1.83
C GLU A 271 19.57 3.79 1.07
N HIS A 272 18.40 3.96 0.49
CA HIS A 272 18.11 5.07 -0.42
C HIS A 272 17.60 6.35 0.26
N LEU A 273 17.12 6.26 1.49
CA LEU A 273 16.63 7.40 2.27
C LEU A 273 17.62 7.85 3.37
N ALA A 274 18.76 7.18 3.51
CA ALA A 274 19.83 7.67 4.37
C ALA A 274 20.27 9.06 3.89
N GLY A 275 20.33 10.02 4.81
CA GLY A 275 20.77 11.41 4.55
C GLY A 275 22.28 11.55 4.59
#